data_4fc5c2070a237956f3f140dcdd9e5d63
#
_entry.id   4fc5c2070a237956f3f140dcdd9e5d63
#
_cell.length_a   1.000
_cell.length_b   1.000
_cell.length_c   1.000
_cell.angle_alpha   90.00
_cell.angle_beta   90.00
_cell.angle_gamma   90.00
#
_symmetry.space_group_name_H-M   'P 1'
#
loop_
_entity.id
_entity.type
_entity.pdbx_description
1 polymer ?
#
loop_
_entity_poly.entity_id
_entity_poly.type
_entity_poly.pdbx_seq_one_letter_code
_entity_poly.pdbx_strand_id
1 'polypeptide(L)'
;QRQMCIRDRREEQARAVCDTKTYYQSHPGGEYLWNAKPRFGKTLSVYDFCKQVDAQTVLIVTNRPAIANSWYSDYVRFLGRESGYLFVSHVDALAGQPHVLDEQGYLDAAAQGEKLYKRIEFVSLQDMKGSRYFGGEYDKLRHLTELNWDVLVIDEAHEGVDTYKTDLAFERIRRRFTLHLSGTPFKALANDKFAGDAIFNWTYADEQAAKRSWQGAPGQQNPYANLPMLNLYTYQMSEIIRDEIQQGVEIDGETQEFAFDLNEFFKVKPSGSFEHDAEVDRFLDAMTTQNKFPFSTPELRAELKYTFWLLNR
;
A
#
# COMPACT_ATOMS: atom_id res chain seq x y z
N GLN A 1 13.79 -25.98 3.44
CA GLN A 1 12.83 -24.89 3.19
C GLN A 1 11.99 -24.77 4.46
N ARG A 2 12.26 -23.74 5.27
CA ARG A 2 11.45 -23.46 6.46
C ARG A 2 10.10 -22.93 5.98
N GLN A 3 9.05 -23.74 6.08
CA GLN A 3 7.70 -23.21 6.25
C GLN A 3 7.78 -22.17 7.37
N MET A 4 7.53 -20.93 7.05
CA MET A 4 7.37 -19.90 8.08
C MET A 4 6.16 -20.31 8.93
N CYS A 5 6.46 -20.96 10.04
CA CYS A 5 5.45 -21.42 10.97
C CYS A 5 4.67 -20.21 11.48
N ILE A 6 3.38 -20.41 11.69
CA ILE A 6 2.45 -19.53 12.42
C ILE A 6 3.05 -18.92 13.72
N ARG A 7 4.16 -19.47 14.19
CA ARG A 7 4.91 -19.03 15.40
C ARG A 7 5.72 -17.74 15.21
N ASP A 8 5.96 -17.28 13.97
CA ASP A 8 6.84 -16.13 13.73
C ASP A 8 6.05 -14.85 13.38
N ARG A 9 4.70 -14.86 13.58
CA ARG A 9 3.90 -13.64 13.45
C ARG A 9 4.12 -12.69 14.60
N ARG A 10 4.19 -11.41 14.27
CA ARG A 10 4.15 -10.36 15.27
C ARG A 10 2.77 -10.31 15.92
N GLU A 11 2.71 -9.88 17.17
CA GLU A 11 1.48 -9.86 17.96
C GLU A 11 0.35 -9.07 17.29
N GLU A 12 0.66 -7.90 16.72
CA GLU A 12 -0.30 -7.07 16.01
C GLU A 12 -0.87 -7.74 14.75
N GLN A 13 -0.08 -8.56 14.05
CA GLN A 13 -0.56 -9.32 12.90
C GLN A 13 -1.55 -10.41 13.34
N ALA A 14 -1.24 -11.10 14.43
CA ALA A 14 -2.13 -12.10 15.01
C ALA A 14 -3.44 -11.46 15.50
N ARG A 15 -3.36 -10.28 16.14
CA ARG A 15 -4.52 -9.52 16.57
C ARG A 15 -5.38 -9.09 15.40
N ALA A 16 -4.81 -8.51 14.33
CA ALA A 16 -5.55 -8.11 13.13
C ALA A 16 -6.34 -9.28 12.55
N VAL A 17 -5.73 -10.45 12.44
CA VAL A 17 -6.39 -11.66 11.93
C VAL A 17 -7.50 -12.13 12.87
N CYS A 18 -7.27 -12.13 14.18
CA CYS A 18 -8.25 -12.56 15.19
C CYS A 18 -9.48 -11.65 15.20
N ASP A 19 -9.26 -10.32 15.24
CA ASP A 19 -10.32 -9.33 15.25
C ASP A 19 -11.17 -9.41 13.99
N THR A 20 -10.52 -9.48 12.83
CA THR A 20 -11.19 -9.63 11.53
C THR A 20 -11.98 -10.93 11.44
N LYS A 21 -11.45 -12.04 11.96
CA LYS A 21 -12.16 -13.32 12.00
C LYS A 21 -13.41 -13.25 12.87
N THR A 22 -13.32 -12.62 14.02
CA THR A 22 -14.47 -12.44 14.92
C THR A 22 -15.55 -11.60 14.25
N TYR A 23 -15.15 -10.51 13.60
CA TYR A 23 -16.07 -9.64 12.86
C TYR A 23 -16.70 -10.37 11.66
N TYR A 24 -15.90 -11.10 10.87
CA TYR A 24 -16.38 -11.93 9.76
C TYR A 24 -17.48 -12.92 10.17
N GLN A 25 -17.33 -13.54 11.34
CA GLN A 25 -18.28 -14.54 11.84
C GLN A 25 -19.61 -13.92 12.28
N SER A 26 -19.57 -12.69 12.80
CA SER A 26 -20.74 -12.01 13.35
C SER A 26 -21.44 -11.08 12.36
N HIS A 27 -20.80 -10.71 11.24
CA HIS A 27 -21.30 -9.72 10.28
C HIS A 27 -21.30 -10.26 8.84
N PRO A 28 -22.27 -11.11 8.47
CA PRO A 28 -22.44 -11.53 7.06
C PRO A 28 -22.68 -10.31 6.16
N GLY A 29 -21.93 -10.18 5.06
CA GLY A 29 -21.98 -9.00 4.20
C GLY A 29 -21.19 -7.80 4.73
N GLY A 30 -20.51 -7.94 5.88
CA GLY A 30 -19.76 -6.87 6.51
C GLY A 30 -18.50 -6.44 5.73
N GLU A 31 -18.08 -5.23 6.03
CA GLU A 31 -16.83 -4.64 5.53
C GLU A 31 -15.92 -4.30 6.70
N TYR A 32 -14.63 -4.61 6.57
CA TYR A 32 -13.63 -4.40 7.61
C TYR A 32 -12.42 -3.68 7.04
N LEU A 33 -11.83 -2.76 7.78
CA LEU A 33 -10.68 -1.97 7.35
C LEU A 33 -9.43 -2.31 8.17
N TRP A 34 -8.34 -2.65 7.49
CA TRP A 34 -7.00 -2.60 8.08
C TRP A 34 -6.33 -1.28 7.72
N ASN A 35 -6.37 -0.35 8.66
CA ASN A 35 -5.52 0.83 8.65
C ASN A 35 -4.14 0.43 9.19
N ALA A 36 -3.32 -0.11 8.32
CA ALA A 36 -2.01 -0.64 8.71
C ALA A 36 -0.92 -0.11 7.78
N LYS A 37 0.08 0.51 8.39
CA LYS A 37 1.21 1.13 7.68
C LYS A 37 1.92 0.17 6.71
N PRO A 38 2.70 0.67 5.72
CA PRO A 38 3.60 -0.15 4.92
C PRO A 38 4.54 -0.99 5.79
N ARG A 39 4.91 -2.18 5.32
CA ARG A 39 5.72 -3.19 6.04
C ARG A 39 5.05 -3.83 7.27
N PHE A 40 3.76 -3.62 7.44
CA PHE A 40 2.98 -4.38 8.42
C PHE A 40 2.97 -5.88 8.11
N GLY A 41 3.03 -6.26 6.84
CA GLY A 41 2.87 -7.65 6.38
C GLY A 41 1.41 -7.99 6.06
N LYS A 42 0.67 -7.01 5.52
CA LYS A 42 -0.75 -7.15 5.17
C LYS A 42 -1.04 -8.42 4.36
N THR A 43 -0.26 -8.66 3.30
CA THR A 43 -0.45 -9.79 2.38
C THR A 43 -0.44 -11.14 3.09
N LEU A 44 0.60 -11.39 3.90
CA LEU A 44 0.71 -12.64 4.67
C LEU A 44 -0.41 -12.79 5.69
N SER A 45 -0.78 -11.67 6.34
CA SER A 45 -1.87 -11.67 7.34
C SER A 45 -3.23 -11.92 6.68
N VAL A 46 -3.45 -11.44 5.45
CA VAL A 46 -4.66 -11.75 4.67
C VAL A 46 -4.73 -13.25 4.34
N TYR A 47 -3.66 -13.85 3.86
CA TYR A 47 -3.65 -15.28 3.58
C TYR A 47 -3.90 -16.12 4.84
N ASP A 48 -3.36 -15.70 5.96
CA ASP A 48 -3.62 -16.35 7.22
C ASP A 48 -5.09 -16.20 7.66
N PHE A 49 -5.66 -15.00 7.54
CA PHE A 49 -7.08 -14.78 7.77
C PHE A 49 -7.94 -15.71 6.90
N CYS A 50 -7.70 -15.73 5.59
CA CYS A 50 -8.43 -16.58 4.65
C CYS A 50 -8.34 -18.06 5.03
N LYS A 51 -7.15 -18.51 5.46
CA LYS A 51 -6.94 -19.88 5.95
C LYS A 51 -7.71 -20.18 7.24
N GLN A 52 -7.73 -19.22 8.18
CA GLN A 52 -8.41 -19.40 9.47
C GLN A 52 -9.94 -19.38 9.39
N VAL A 53 -10.51 -18.70 8.38
CA VAL A 53 -11.96 -18.72 8.13
C VAL A 53 -12.36 -19.79 7.10
N ASP A 54 -11.39 -20.58 6.63
CA ASP A 54 -11.57 -21.63 5.62
C ASP A 54 -12.23 -21.13 4.32
N ALA A 55 -11.86 -19.89 3.90
CA ALA A 55 -12.41 -19.30 2.69
C ALA A 55 -12.12 -20.18 1.47
N GLN A 56 -13.16 -20.49 0.69
CA GLN A 56 -13.04 -21.33 -0.52
C GLN A 56 -12.70 -20.46 -1.74
N THR A 57 -13.20 -19.21 -1.77
CA THR A 57 -13.04 -18.29 -2.86
C THR A 57 -12.62 -16.91 -2.34
N VAL A 58 -11.45 -16.46 -2.77
CA VAL A 58 -10.86 -15.17 -2.37
C VAL A 58 -10.55 -14.36 -3.62
N LEU A 59 -11.11 -13.18 -3.73
CA LEU A 59 -10.81 -12.22 -4.79
C LEU A 59 -9.98 -11.07 -4.23
N ILE A 60 -8.82 -10.81 -4.81
CA ILE A 60 -7.92 -9.72 -4.45
C ILE A 60 -7.93 -8.72 -5.59
N VAL A 61 -8.34 -7.49 -5.30
CA VAL A 61 -8.38 -6.39 -6.26
C VAL A 61 -7.45 -5.27 -5.80
N THR A 62 -6.61 -4.79 -6.70
CA THR A 62 -5.71 -3.66 -6.44
C THR A 62 -5.73 -2.64 -7.56
N ASN A 63 -5.49 -1.38 -7.21
CA ASN A 63 -5.24 -0.33 -8.21
C ASN A 63 -3.81 -0.35 -8.76
N ARG A 64 -2.89 -1.07 -8.11
CA ARG A 64 -1.46 -1.13 -8.46
C ARG A 64 -1.06 -2.51 -8.97
N PRO A 65 -1.12 -2.80 -10.27
CA PRO A 65 -0.72 -4.10 -10.82
C PRO A 65 0.72 -4.50 -10.47
N ALA A 66 1.60 -3.52 -10.26
CA ALA A 66 3.00 -3.75 -9.90
C ALA A 66 3.21 -4.54 -8.61
N ILE A 67 2.23 -4.55 -7.68
CA ILE A 67 2.32 -5.33 -6.43
C ILE A 67 1.92 -6.79 -6.59
N ALA A 68 1.47 -7.21 -7.78
CA ALA A 68 1.07 -8.59 -8.08
C ALA A 68 2.16 -9.60 -7.69
N ASN A 69 3.42 -9.29 -8.01
CA ASN A 69 4.56 -10.13 -7.65
C ASN A 69 4.73 -10.31 -6.13
N SER A 70 4.40 -9.30 -5.34
CA SER A 70 4.44 -9.41 -3.88
C SER A 70 3.37 -10.38 -3.37
N TRP A 71 2.13 -10.24 -3.84
CA TRP A 71 1.04 -11.15 -3.51
C TRP A 71 1.35 -12.59 -3.91
N TYR A 72 1.86 -12.79 -5.12
CA TYR A 72 2.27 -14.10 -5.60
C TYR A 72 3.43 -14.71 -4.80
N SER A 73 4.48 -13.94 -4.52
CA SER A 73 5.62 -14.42 -3.73
C SER A 73 5.20 -14.86 -2.33
N ASP A 74 4.31 -14.10 -1.71
CA ASP A 74 3.79 -14.43 -0.38
C ASP A 74 2.84 -15.64 -0.43
N TYR A 75 2.06 -15.80 -1.51
CA TYR A 75 1.28 -17.01 -1.74
C TYR A 75 2.19 -18.25 -1.81
N VAL A 76 3.22 -18.23 -2.64
CA VAL A 76 4.16 -19.34 -2.79
C VAL A 76 4.84 -19.69 -1.46
N ARG A 77 5.18 -18.66 -0.70
CA ARG A 77 5.92 -18.80 0.55
C ARG A 77 5.06 -19.31 1.71
N PHE A 78 3.81 -18.88 1.78
CA PHE A 78 2.93 -19.10 2.94
C PHE A 78 1.87 -20.17 2.70
N LEU A 79 1.22 -20.17 1.55
CA LEU A 79 0.18 -21.14 1.20
C LEU A 79 0.76 -22.26 0.32
N GLY A 80 1.19 -21.93 -0.88
CA GLY A 80 1.58 -22.90 -1.88
C GLY A 80 0.43 -23.84 -2.29
N ARG A 81 0.68 -24.69 -3.26
CA ARG A 81 -0.32 -25.68 -3.74
C ARG A 81 -0.73 -26.71 -2.68
N GLU A 82 0.17 -27.02 -1.77
CA GLU A 82 -0.06 -28.02 -0.71
C GLU A 82 -1.16 -27.59 0.27
N SER A 83 -1.43 -26.27 0.37
CA SER A 83 -2.51 -25.76 1.19
C SER A 83 -3.92 -26.05 0.64
N GLY A 84 -4.01 -26.50 -0.61
CA GLY A 84 -5.26 -26.65 -1.33
C GLY A 84 -5.74 -25.39 -2.04
N TYR A 85 -5.03 -24.26 -1.91
CA TYR A 85 -5.33 -23.03 -2.67
C TYR A 85 -4.59 -23.01 -4.00
N LEU A 86 -5.29 -22.64 -5.07
CA LEU A 86 -4.72 -22.33 -6.38
C LEU A 86 -4.78 -20.83 -6.63
N PHE A 87 -3.70 -20.30 -7.22
CA PHE A 87 -3.56 -18.89 -7.52
C PHE A 87 -3.93 -18.63 -8.99
N VAL A 88 -4.93 -17.79 -9.20
CA VAL A 88 -5.45 -17.43 -10.52
C VAL A 88 -5.17 -15.95 -10.80
N SER A 89 -4.65 -15.65 -11.97
CA SER A 89 -4.45 -14.26 -12.39
C SER A 89 -4.26 -14.14 -13.89
N HIS A 90 -4.75 -13.02 -14.45
CA HIS A 90 -4.54 -12.60 -15.84
C HIS A 90 -3.62 -11.37 -15.96
N VAL A 91 -3.01 -10.94 -14.87
CA VAL A 91 -2.14 -9.76 -14.84
C VAL A 91 -0.81 -10.09 -15.53
N ASP A 92 -0.41 -9.28 -16.51
CA ASP A 92 0.80 -9.47 -17.32
C ASP A 92 2.08 -9.64 -16.47
N ALA A 93 2.17 -8.93 -15.34
CA ALA A 93 3.30 -9.04 -14.42
C ALA A 93 3.49 -10.44 -13.82
N LEU A 94 2.48 -11.30 -13.88
CA LEU A 94 2.51 -12.69 -13.41
C LEU A 94 2.54 -13.71 -14.55
N ALA A 95 2.59 -13.26 -15.80
CA ALA A 95 2.64 -14.14 -16.96
C ALA A 95 3.86 -15.07 -16.88
N GLY A 96 3.64 -16.36 -17.07
CA GLY A 96 4.70 -17.36 -17.02
C GLY A 96 5.27 -17.70 -15.65
N GLN A 97 4.73 -17.13 -14.58
CA GLN A 97 5.14 -17.51 -13.21
C GLN A 97 4.68 -18.94 -12.89
N PRO A 98 5.53 -19.77 -12.25
CA PRO A 98 5.15 -21.09 -11.82
C PRO A 98 3.92 -21.07 -10.91
N HIS A 99 2.96 -21.96 -11.12
CA HIS A 99 1.76 -22.07 -10.28
C HIS A 99 0.74 -20.93 -10.39
N VAL A 100 0.91 -19.98 -11.29
CA VAL A 100 -0.15 -19.05 -11.68
C VAL A 100 -0.97 -19.70 -12.78
N LEU A 101 -2.27 -19.77 -12.58
CA LEU A 101 -3.23 -20.32 -13.53
C LEU A 101 -4.07 -19.20 -14.13
N ASP A 102 -4.49 -19.40 -15.36
CA ASP A 102 -5.63 -18.68 -15.92
C ASP A 102 -6.95 -19.37 -15.52
N GLU A 103 -8.08 -18.82 -15.95
CA GLU A 103 -9.40 -19.41 -15.66
C GLU A 103 -9.52 -20.85 -16.13
N GLN A 104 -9.08 -21.13 -17.38
CA GLN A 104 -9.18 -22.48 -17.92
C GLN A 104 -8.27 -23.46 -17.17
N GLY A 105 -7.04 -23.06 -16.87
CA GLY A 105 -6.12 -23.87 -16.09
C GLY A 105 -6.63 -24.18 -14.68
N TYR A 106 -7.36 -23.25 -14.06
CA TYR A 106 -8.03 -23.51 -12.78
C TYR A 106 -9.16 -24.54 -12.93
N LEU A 107 -10.01 -24.38 -13.95
CA LEU A 107 -11.12 -25.31 -14.21
C LEU A 107 -10.60 -26.72 -14.51
N ASP A 108 -9.54 -26.84 -15.32
CA ASP A 108 -8.91 -28.11 -15.66
C ASP A 108 -8.31 -28.78 -14.42
N ALA A 109 -7.62 -28.02 -13.57
CA ALA A 109 -7.07 -28.53 -12.32
C ALA A 109 -8.17 -28.98 -11.34
N ALA A 110 -9.27 -28.22 -11.27
CA ALA A 110 -10.42 -28.58 -10.43
C ALA A 110 -11.15 -29.83 -10.94
N ALA A 111 -11.23 -30.01 -12.27
CA ALA A 111 -11.88 -31.19 -12.87
C ALA A 111 -11.04 -32.46 -12.72
N GLN A 112 -9.70 -32.36 -12.74
CA GLN A 112 -8.77 -33.51 -12.66
C GLN A 112 -8.43 -33.93 -11.22
N GLY A 113 -8.74 -33.06 -10.24
CA GLY A 113 -8.36 -33.27 -8.85
C GLY A 113 -9.34 -34.15 -8.08
N GLU A 114 -8.80 -35.07 -7.27
CA GLU A 114 -9.58 -35.79 -6.24
C GLU A 114 -9.95 -34.87 -5.06
N LYS A 115 -9.38 -33.64 -5.00
CA LYS A 115 -9.58 -32.63 -3.96
C LYS A 115 -10.29 -31.41 -4.52
N LEU A 116 -11.22 -30.89 -3.74
CA LEU A 116 -11.79 -29.58 -4.00
C LEU A 116 -10.71 -28.52 -3.75
N TYR A 117 -10.26 -27.86 -4.83
CA TYR A 117 -9.29 -26.77 -4.73
C TYR A 117 -10.00 -25.46 -4.38
N LYS A 118 -9.39 -24.72 -3.46
CA LYS A 118 -9.78 -23.36 -3.12
C LYS A 118 -9.14 -22.38 -4.10
N ARG A 119 -9.82 -21.27 -4.35
CA ARG A 119 -9.39 -20.26 -5.31
C ARG A 119 -8.91 -18.99 -4.61
N ILE A 120 -7.73 -18.51 -4.98
CA ILE A 120 -7.30 -17.14 -4.76
C ILE A 120 -7.11 -16.50 -6.14
N GLU A 121 -7.87 -15.47 -6.42
CA GLU A 121 -7.75 -14.74 -7.68
C GLU A 121 -7.26 -13.33 -7.44
N PHE A 122 -6.26 -12.93 -8.22
CA PHE A 122 -5.67 -11.60 -8.20
C PHE A 122 -5.97 -10.86 -9.50
N VAL A 123 -6.64 -9.70 -9.38
CA VAL A 123 -7.08 -8.89 -10.52
C VAL A 123 -6.70 -7.43 -10.31
N SER A 124 -6.32 -6.74 -11.37
CA SER A 124 -6.14 -5.30 -11.32
C SER A 124 -7.49 -4.57 -11.51
N LEU A 125 -7.63 -3.43 -10.85
CA LEU A 125 -8.80 -2.57 -11.05
C LEU A 125 -8.92 -2.07 -12.50
N GLN A 126 -7.78 -1.92 -13.19
CA GLN A 126 -7.77 -1.56 -14.61
C GLN A 126 -8.36 -2.67 -15.48
N ASP A 127 -8.02 -3.93 -15.20
CA ASP A 127 -8.60 -5.07 -15.91
C ASP A 127 -10.09 -5.19 -15.67
N MET A 128 -10.55 -4.96 -14.45
CA MET A 128 -11.97 -4.90 -14.13
C MET A 128 -12.67 -3.78 -14.92
N LYS A 129 -12.16 -2.55 -14.85
CA LYS A 129 -12.74 -1.40 -15.55
C LYS A 129 -12.77 -1.59 -17.09
N GLY A 130 -11.83 -2.34 -17.65
CA GLY A 130 -11.80 -2.71 -19.06
C GLY A 130 -12.84 -3.76 -19.45
N SER A 131 -13.37 -4.52 -18.51
CA SER A 131 -14.32 -5.60 -18.75
C SER A 131 -15.75 -5.08 -18.94
N ARG A 132 -16.47 -5.58 -19.95
CA ARG A 132 -17.89 -5.23 -20.20
C ARG A 132 -18.83 -5.56 -19.04
N TYR A 133 -18.47 -6.50 -18.21
CA TYR A 133 -19.23 -6.87 -17.00
C TYR A 133 -19.13 -5.82 -15.89
N PHE A 134 -18.17 -4.90 -16.01
CA PHE A 134 -17.94 -3.80 -15.09
C PHE A 134 -18.03 -2.42 -15.76
N GLY A 135 -18.59 -2.37 -16.99
CA GLY A 135 -18.85 -1.13 -17.72
C GLY A 135 -17.77 -0.74 -18.74
N GLY A 136 -16.81 -1.64 -19.02
CA GLY A 136 -15.83 -1.51 -20.10
C GLY A 136 -16.31 -2.17 -21.41
N GLU A 137 -15.38 -2.48 -22.29
CA GLU A 137 -15.65 -2.95 -23.65
C GLU A 137 -15.27 -4.42 -23.90
N TYR A 138 -14.29 -4.94 -23.15
CA TYR A 138 -13.71 -6.26 -23.41
C TYR A 138 -14.52 -7.40 -22.76
N ASP A 139 -14.69 -8.50 -23.50
CA ASP A 139 -15.33 -9.73 -22.98
C ASP A 139 -14.34 -10.56 -22.16
N LYS A 140 -14.11 -10.12 -20.94
CA LYS A 140 -13.23 -10.80 -19.98
C LYS A 140 -13.78 -10.70 -18.55
N LEU A 141 -13.30 -11.57 -17.65
CA LEU A 141 -13.61 -11.56 -16.22
C LEU A 141 -15.10 -11.75 -15.89
N ARG A 142 -15.86 -12.45 -16.75
CA ARG A 142 -17.28 -12.74 -16.54
C ARG A 142 -17.51 -13.50 -15.23
N HIS A 143 -16.67 -14.47 -14.96
CA HIS A 143 -16.75 -15.33 -13.77
C HIS A 143 -16.71 -14.54 -12.46
N LEU A 144 -16.08 -13.35 -12.43
CA LEU A 144 -16.05 -12.51 -11.20
C LEU A 144 -17.46 -12.10 -10.75
N THR A 145 -18.41 -11.95 -11.69
CA THR A 145 -19.80 -11.60 -11.38
C THR A 145 -20.70 -12.81 -11.17
N GLU A 146 -20.29 -13.99 -11.64
CA GLU A 146 -21.05 -15.23 -11.55
C GLU A 146 -20.75 -16.02 -10.28
N LEU A 147 -19.51 -15.95 -9.81
CA LEU A 147 -19.10 -16.62 -8.58
C LEU A 147 -19.60 -15.89 -7.33
N ASN A 148 -19.74 -16.66 -6.24
CA ASN A 148 -19.91 -16.12 -4.90
C ASN A 148 -18.55 -16.16 -4.19
N TRP A 149 -18.07 -14.99 -3.81
CA TRP A 149 -16.78 -14.86 -3.15
C TRP A 149 -16.94 -14.89 -1.63
N ASP A 150 -16.17 -15.73 -0.94
CA ASP A 150 -16.16 -15.71 0.52
C ASP A 150 -15.52 -14.43 1.03
N VAL A 151 -14.42 -14.00 0.40
CA VAL A 151 -13.70 -12.79 0.77
C VAL A 151 -13.33 -11.98 -0.48
N LEU A 152 -13.72 -10.73 -0.50
CA LEU A 152 -13.18 -9.71 -1.40
C LEU A 152 -12.14 -8.88 -0.63
N VAL A 153 -10.92 -8.85 -1.12
CA VAL A 153 -9.84 -8.02 -0.59
C VAL A 153 -9.60 -6.85 -1.53
N ILE A 154 -9.69 -5.63 -1.02
CA ILE A 154 -9.41 -4.40 -1.77
C ILE A 154 -8.11 -3.82 -1.22
N ASP A 155 -7.02 -3.98 -1.98
CA ASP A 155 -5.71 -3.49 -1.58
C ASP A 155 -5.47 -2.07 -2.11
N GLU A 156 -4.87 -1.21 -1.26
CA GLU A 156 -4.73 0.23 -1.48
C GLU A 156 -6.08 0.91 -1.75
N ALA A 157 -7.04 0.63 -0.88
CA ALA A 157 -8.43 1.08 -0.97
C ALA A 157 -8.61 2.62 -1.08
N HIS A 158 -7.58 3.40 -0.73
CA HIS A 158 -7.58 4.86 -0.85
C HIS A 158 -7.22 5.37 -2.26
N GLU A 159 -6.67 4.52 -3.14
CA GLU A 159 -6.26 4.90 -4.49
C GLU A 159 -7.28 4.45 -5.54
N GLY A 160 -7.95 5.42 -6.17
CA GLY A 160 -8.81 5.17 -7.33
C GLY A 160 -10.10 4.38 -7.06
N VAL A 161 -10.38 4.04 -5.78
CA VAL A 161 -11.58 3.31 -5.35
C VAL A 161 -12.74 4.27 -5.05
N ASP A 162 -12.46 5.54 -4.77
CA ASP A 162 -13.46 6.56 -4.41
C ASP A 162 -14.22 7.15 -5.62
N THR A 163 -14.30 6.46 -6.74
CA THR A 163 -15.13 6.91 -7.86
C THR A 163 -16.42 6.11 -7.88
N TYR A 164 -17.55 6.80 -8.10
CA TYR A 164 -18.87 6.18 -8.27
C TYR A 164 -18.87 4.96 -9.21
N LYS A 165 -18.07 5.01 -10.28
CA LYS A 165 -17.92 3.88 -11.21
C LYS A 165 -17.25 2.66 -10.58
N THR A 166 -16.35 2.88 -9.63
CA THR A 166 -15.63 1.79 -8.93
C THR A 166 -16.55 1.14 -7.90
N ASP A 167 -17.31 1.92 -7.15
CA ASP A 167 -18.28 1.38 -6.20
C ASP A 167 -19.33 0.53 -6.93
N LEU A 168 -19.88 1.01 -8.05
CA LEU A 168 -20.77 0.23 -8.90
C LEU A 168 -20.15 -1.07 -9.45
N ALA A 169 -18.84 -1.06 -9.73
CA ALA A 169 -18.16 -2.28 -10.16
C ALA A 169 -18.09 -3.31 -9.01
N PHE A 170 -17.79 -2.87 -7.81
CA PHE A 170 -17.76 -3.77 -6.65
C PHE A 170 -19.15 -4.27 -6.24
N GLU A 171 -20.22 -3.52 -6.43
CA GLU A 171 -21.59 -3.96 -6.19
C GLU A 171 -22.00 -5.17 -7.06
N ARG A 172 -21.40 -5.33 -8.23
CA ARG A 172 -21.64 -6.48 -9.12
C ARG A 172 -20.96 -7.77 -8.65
N ILE A 173 -20.05 -7.69 -7.70
CA ILE A 173 -19.33 -8.84 -7.13
C ILE A 173 -20.11 -9.36 -5.92
N ARG A 174 -20.70 -10.53 -6.06
CA ARG A 174 -21.37 -11.22 -4.96
C ARG A 174 -20.33 -11.73 -3.97
N ARG A 175 -20.40 -11.25 -2.73
CA ARG A 175 -19.41 -11.57 -1.70
C ARG A 175 -20.03 -11.66 -0.32
N ARG A 176 -19.44 -12.50 0.48
CA ARG A 176 -19.84 -12.65 1.88
C ARG A 176 -19.16 -11.62 2.80
N PHE A 177 -17.98 -11.15 2.42
CA PHE A 177 -17.19 -10.25 3.25
C PHE A 177 -16.25 -9.39 2.40
N THR A 178 -16.01 -8.15 2.83
CA THR A 178 -15.02 -7.26 2.20
C THR A 178 -13.96 -6.85 3.20
N LEU A 179 -12.70 -7.07 2.88
CA LEU A 179 -11.54 -6.62 3.64
C LEU A 179 -10.82 -5.52 2.88
N HIS A 180 -10.85 -4.31 3.42
CA HIS A 180 -10.12 -3.16 2.88
C HIS A 180 -8.74 -3.06 3.52
N LEU A 181 -7.71 -2.88 2.70
CA LEU A 181 -6.34 -2.67 3.14
C LEU A 181 -5.89 -1.28 2.75
N SER A 182 -5.39 -0.50 3.69
CA SER A 182 -4.84 0.82 3.40
C SER A 182 -3.79 1.22 4.44
N GLY A 183 -2.74 1.91 3.98
CA GLY A 183 -1.77 2.57 4.86
C GLY A 183 -2.14 4.02 5.18
N THR A 184 -3.08 4.61 4.42
CA THR A 184 -3.49 6.02 4.49
C THR A 184 -4.98 6.20 4.20
N PRO A 185 -5.88 5.61 5.01
CA PRO A 185 -7.32 5.59 4.74
C PRO A 185 -8.02 6.90 5.15
N PHE A 186 -7.35 8.05 5.00
CA PHE A 186 -7.83 9.35 5.53
C PHE A 186 -9.23 9.72 5.06
N LYS A 187 -9.56 9.52 3.78
CA LYS A 187 -10.89 9.84 3.25
C LYS A 187 -11.96 8.89 3.79
N ALA A 188 -11.68 7.60 3.86
CA ALA A 188 -12.62 6.61 4.37
C ALA A 188 -12.92 6.82 5.85
N LEU A 189 -11.90 7.21 6.64
CA LEU A 189 -12.06 7.55 8.06
C LEU A 189 -12.78 8.89 8.26
N ALA A 190 -12.50 9.89 7.41
CA ALA A 190 -13.15 11.20 7.49
C ALA A 190 -14.64 11.17 7.13
N ASN A 191 -15.07 10.19 6.34
CA ASN A 191 -16.45 10.04 5.89
C ASN A 191 -17.26 9.02 6.73
N ASP A 192 -16.73 8.57 7.87
CA ASP A 192 -17.35 7.58 8.75
C ASP A 192 -17.86 6.32 8.02
N LYS A 193 -17.15 5.92 6.94
CA LYS A 193 -17.53 4.77 6.11
C LYS A 193 -17.53 3.46 6.89
N PHE A 194 -16.71 3.35 7.94
CA PHE A 194 -16.57 2.17 8.76
C PHE A 194 -16.99 2.43 10.20
N ALA A 195 -17.74 1.54 10.81
CA ALA A 195 -17.99 1.57 12.25
C ALA A 195 -16.68 1.36 13.02
N GLY A 196 -16.58 1.87 14.24
CA GLY A 196 -15.34 1.83 15.01
C GLY A 196 -14.84 0.41 15.32
N ASP A 197 -15.74 -0.56 15.45
CA ASP A 197 -15.46 -1.99 15.63
C ASP A 197 -15.09 -2.73 14.33
N ALA A 198 -15.29 -2.07 13.18
CA ALA A 198 -14.93 -2.56 11.85
C ALA A 198 -13.56 -2.07 11.38
N ILE A 199 -12.72 -1.55 12.27
CA ILE A 199 -11.41 -0.97 11.93
C ILE A 199 -10.33 -1.56 12.83
N PHE A 200 -9.31 -2.14 12.22
CA PHE A 200 -8.05 -2.44 12.89
C PHE A 200 -7.03 -1.35 12.57
N ASN A 201 -6.42 -0.77 13.60
CA ASN A 201 -5.41 0.26 13.47
C ASN A 201 -4.03 -0.24 13.91
N TRP A 202 -3.03 0.02 13.04
CA TRP A 202 -1.61 -0.14 13.35
C TRP A 202 -0.81 0.97 12.67
N THR A 203 -0.55 2.01 13.46
CA THR A 203 0.13 3.22 13.00
C THR A 203 1.65 3.11 13.13
N TYR A 204 2.36 4.11 12.60
CA TYR A 204 3.78 4.25 12.83
C TYR A 204 4.12 4.44 14.32
N ALA A 205 3.29 5.18 15.05
CA ALA A 205 3.48 5.39 16.49
C ALA A 205 3.38 4.08 17.29
N ASP A 206 2.39 3.23 16.94
CA ASP A 206 2.21 1.91 17.56
C ASP A 206 3.43 1.02 17.32
N GLU A 207 3.94 0.99 16.08
CA GLU A 207 5.13 0.22 15.73
C GLU A 207 6.37 0.69 16.50
N GLN A 208 6.58 2.01 16.59
CA GLN A 208 7.73 2.55 17.34
C GLN A 208 7.58 2.31 18.84
N ALA A 209 6.37 2.35 19.38
CA ALA A 209 6.09 1.98 20.76
C ALA A 209 6.42 0.51 21.01
N ALA A 210 5.93 -0.40 20.16
CA ALA A 210 6.22 -1.83 20.24
C ALA A 210 7.73 -2.12 20.11
N LYS A 211 8.44 -1.42 19.21
CA LYS A 211 9.90 -1.55 19.04
C LYS A 211 10.67 -1.18 20.31
N ARG A 212 10.25 -0.09 21.00
CA ARG A 212 10.90 0.37 22.24
C ARG A 212 10.55 -0.47 23.45
N SER A 213 9.32 -0.93 23.55
CA SER A 213 8.83 -1.71 24.70
C SER A 213 9.08 -3.21 24.59
N TRP A 214 9.63 -3.69 23.47
CA TRP A 214 9.81 -5.11 23.25
C TRP A 214 10.75 -5.74 24.28
N GLN A 215 10.23 -6.74 24.97
CA GLN A 215 10.94 -7.54 25.98
C GLN A 215 10.81 -9.02 25.59
N GLY A 216 11.75 -9.49 24.79
CA GLY A 216 11.79 -10.91 24.40
C GLY A 216 12.52 -11.79 25.42
N ALA A 217 12.31 -13.08 25.31
CA ALA A 217 13.07 -14.05 26.08
C ALA A 217 14.59 -14.01 25.71
N PRO A 218 15.49 -14.42 26.60
CA PRO A 218 16.93 -14.50 26.30
C PRO A 218 17.17 -15.25 24.96
N GLY A 219 17.90 -14.62 24.04
CA GLY A 219 18.19 -15.17 22.71
C GLY A 219 17.12 -14.94 21.64
N GLN A 220 15.98 -14.39 21.98
CA GLN A 220 14.95 -14.01 21.00
C GLN A 220 15.28 -12.67 20.36
N GLN A 221 15.28 -12.62 19.03
CA GLN A 221 15.52 -11.38 18.28
C GLN A 221 14.26 -10.49 18.29
N ASN A 222 14.46 -9.18 18.46
CA ASN A 222 13.37 -8.22 18.36
C ASN A 222 12.82 -8.20 16.92
N PRO A 223 11.55 -8.57 16.69
CA PRO A 223 10.94 -8.63 15.36
C PRO A 223 10.78 -7.25 14.71
N TYR A 224 10.94 -6.18 15.48
CA TYR A 224 10.87 -4.79 15.04
C TYR A 224 12.25 -4.17 14.76
N ALA A 225 13.36 -4.87 15.07
CA ALA A 225 14.70 -4.30 15.02
C ALA A 225 15.03 -3.68 13.66
N ASN A 226 14.69 -4.38 12.58
CA ASN A 226 14.97 -3.98 11.21
C ASN A 226 13.91 -3.04 10.59
N LEU A 227 12.89 -2.64 11.36
CA LEU A 227 11.91 -1.68 10.85
C LEU A 227 12.48 -0.26 10.96
N PRO A 228 12.38 0.55 9.88
CA PRO A 228 13.00 1.86 9.84
C PRO A 228 12.34 2.83 10.82
N MET A 229 13.12 3.72 11.35
CA MET A 229 12.65 4.90 12.05
C MET A 229 12.54 6.06 11.05
N LEU A 230 11.43 6.79 11.11
CA LEU A 230 11.25 8.00 10.35
C LEU A 230 11.82 9.17 11.16
N ASN A 231 12.83 9.81 10.63
CA ASN A 231 13.35 11.07 11.16
C ASN A 231 12.79 12.20 10.30
N LEU A 232 12.01 13.08 10.91
CA LEU A 232 11.49 14.28 10.26
C LEU A 232 12.39 15.45 10.64
N TYR A 233 12.93 16.07 9.63
CA TYR A 233 13.76 17.26 9.79
C TYR A 233 13.06 18.45 9.15
N THR A 234 12.99 19.55 9.85
CA THR A 234 12.55 20.83 9.29
C THR A 234 13.76 21.64 8.90
N TYR A 235 13.79 22.10 7.67
CA TYR A 235 14.82 23.03 7.20
C TYR A 235 14.29 24.45 7.36
N GLN A 236 15.01 25.27 8.13
CA GLN A 236 14.73 26.68 8.19
C GLN A 236 15.32 27.35 6.94
N MET A 237 14.48 28.01 6.16
CA MET A 237 14.93 28.76 4.99
C MET A 237 16.06 29.72 5.37
N SER A 238 17.07 29.84 4.52
CA SER A 238 18.18 30.76 4.74
C SER A 238 17.66 32.21 4.77
N GLU A 239 18.37 33.08 5.48
CA GLU A 239 18.03 34.50 5.54
C GLU A 239 17.94 35.13 4.15
N ILE A 240 18.75 34.67 3.22
CA ILE A 240 18.74 35.14 1.82
C ILE A 240 17.37 34.90 1.15
N ILE A 241 16.81 33.70 1.29
CA ILE A 241 15.48 33.38 0.74
C ILE A 241 14.38 34.15 1.49
N ARG A 242 14.56 34.37 2.80
CA ARG A 242 13.64 35.16 3.61
C ARG A 242 13.63 36.62 3.20
N ASP A 243 14.79 37.21 2.92
CA ASP A 243 14.93 38.58 2.47
C ASP A 243 14.32 38.77 1.07
N GLU A 244 14.49 37.80 0.15
CA GLU A 244 13.86 37.86 -1.17
C GLU A 244 12.33 37.73 -1.10
N ILE A 245 11.80 36.91 -0.19
CA ILE A 245 10.35 36.80 0.05
C ILE A 245 9.81 38.09 0.67
N GLN A 246 10.56 38.71 1.60
CA GLN A 246 10.15 39.97 2.26
C GLN A 246 10.23 41.18 1.35
N GLN A 247 11.14 41.17 0.36
CA GLN A 247 11.23 42.27 -0.61
C GLN A 247 10.05 42.32 -1.57
N GLY A 248 9.32 41.19 -1.74
CA GLY A 248 8.15 41.11 -2.59
C GLY A 248 8.39 41.58 -4.02
N VAL A 249 7.42 41.46 -4.87
CA VAL A 249 7.41 42.07 -6.21
C VAL A 249 6.41 43.23 -6.17
N GLU A 250 6.83 44.40 -6.57
CA GLU A 250 5.95 45.55 -6.71
C GLU A 250 5.10 45.37 -7.96
N ILE A 251 3.80 45.13 -7.77
CA ILE A 251 2.82 45.05 -8.86
C ILE A 251 1.81 46.20 -8.61
N ASP A 252 1.70 47.08 -9.57
CA ASP A 252 0.77 48.24 -9.52
C ASP A 252 0.92 49.16 -8.29
N GLY A 253 2.16 49.24 -7.73
CA GLY A 253 2.44 50.10 -6.57
C GLY A 253 2.11 49.47 -5.21
N GLU A 254 1.76 48.20 -5.16
CA GLU A 254 1.58 47.44 -3.93
C GLU A 254 2.62 46.28 -3.87
N THR A 255 3.27 46.18 -2.71
CA THR A 255 4.19 45.05 -2.44
C THR A 255 3.37 43.82 -2.06
N GLN A 256 3.36 42.81 -2.91
CA GLN A 256 2.74 41.51 -2.60
C GLN A 256 3.78 40.55 -2.01
N GLU A 257 3.50 40.05 -0.81
CA GLU A 257 4.27 38.96 -0.23
C GLU A 257 3.97 37.68 -0.99
N PHE A 258 4.99 37.08 -1.61
CA PHE A 258 4.85 35.76 -2.25
C PHE A 258 5.18 34.67 -1.24
N ALA A 259 4.33 33.65 -1.17
CA ALA A 259 4.70 32.38 -0.58
C ALA A 259 5.84 31.75 -1.41
N PHE A 260 6.87 31.21 -0.75
CA PHE A 260 7.97 30.54 -1.42
C PHE A 260 7.45 29.36 -2.26
N ASP A 261 7.58 29.46 -3.58
CA ASP A 261 7.19 28.41 -4.51
C ASP A 261 8.44 27.69 -5.04
N LEU A 262 8.58 26.41 -4.65
CA LEU A 262 9.66 25.56 -5.14
C LEU A 262 9.66 25.39 -6.66
N ASN A 263 8.50 25.45 -7.31
CA ASN A 263 8.44 25.33 -8.77
C ASN A 263 9.01 26.58 -9.45
N GLU A 264 8.72 27.75 -8.91
CA GLU A 264 9.33 29.00 -9.40
C GLU A 264 10.84 29.03 -9.13
N PHE A 265 11.26 28.58 -7.94
CA PHE A 265 12.67 28.51 -7.55
C PHE A 265 13.50 27.59 -8.48
N PHE A 266 12.95 26.41 -8.85
CA PHE A 266 13.58 25.44 -9.74
C PHE A 266 13.15 25.59 -11.21
N LYS A 267 12.60 26.70 -11.60
CA LYS A 267 12.14 26.96 -12.96
C LYS A 267 13.30 26.90 -13.96
N VAL A 268 13.08 26.18 -15.07
CA VAL A 268 14.09 25.94 -16.11
C VAL A 268 13.80 26.81 -17.32
N LYS A 269 14.83 27.52 -17.80
CA LYS A 269 14.81 28.27 -19.06
C LYS A 269 14.75 27.30 -20.26
N PRO A 270 14.32 27.77 -21.43
CA PRO A 270 14.38 26.97 -22.66
C PRO A 270 15.79 26.46 -23.02
N SER A 271 16.84 27.12 -22.49
CA SER A 271 18.27 26.72 -22.63
C SER A 271 18.64 25.48 -21.81
N GLY A 272 17.78 25.04 -20.86
CA GLY A 272 18.07 23.95 -19.94
C GLY A 272 18.74 24.35 -18.62
N SER A 273 19.12 25.63 -18.44
CA SER A 273 19.60 26.17 -17.16
C SER A 273 18.46 26.62 -16.27
N PHE A 274 18.68 26.75 -14.96
CA PHE A 274 17.68 27.31 -14.06
C PHE A 274 17.51 28.81 -14.28
N GLU A 275 16.32 29.32 -14.02
CA GLU A 275 16.07 30.78 -14.06
C GLU A 275 16.86 31.48 -12.94
N HIS A 276 16.96 30.83 -11.80
CA HIS A 276 17.65 31.26 -10.60
C HIS A 276 18.93 30.42 -10.34
N ASP A 277 19.79 30.28 -11.35
CA ASP A 277 20.98 29.42 -11.27
C ASP A 277 21.83 29.66 -10.02
N ALA A 278 22.14 30.91 -9.71
CA ALA A 278 23.00 31.24 -8.57
C ALA A 278 22.34 30.91 -7.21
N GLU A 279 21.04 31.05 -7.11
CA GLU A 279 20.25 30.72 -5.90
C GLU A 279 20.13 29.20 -5.75
N VAL A 280 19.90 28.49 -6.84
CA VAL A 280 19.84 27.02 -6.88
C VAL A 280 21.20 26.44 -6.51
N ASP A 281 22.28 26.96 -7.07
CA ASP A 281 23.64 26.53 -6.73
C ASP A 281 23.93 26.75 -5.23
N ARG A 282 23.61 27.93 -4.69
CA ARG A 282 23.78 28.22 -3.26
C ARG A 282 22.94 27.28 -2.38
N PHE A 283 21.74 26.94 -2.81
CA PHE A 283 20.88 25.99 -2.11
C PHE A 283 21.47 24.58 -2.14
N LEU A 284 21.92 24.10 -3.29
CA LEU A 284 22.57 22.81 -3.44
C LEU A 284 23.89 22.74 -2.66
N ASP A 285 24.68 23.81 -2.70
CA ASP A 285 25.89 23.91 -1.90
C ASP A 285 25.60 23.86 -0.40
N ALA A 286 24.57 24.57 0.06
CA ALA A 286 24.16 24.54 1.46
C ALA A 286 23.73 23.14 1.92
N MET A 287 23.21 22.31 1.00
CA MET A 287 22.82 20.94 1.28
C MET A 287 23.98 19.95 1.23
N THR A 288 25.01 20.23 0.42
CA THR A 288 26.13 19.32 0.16
C THR A 288 27.41 19.68 0.93
N THR A 289 27.63 20.96 1.23
CA THR A 289 28.90 21.49 1.76
C THR A 289 28.92 21.74 3.26
N GLN A 290 28.30 20.98 4.11
CA GLN A 290 28.90 20.81 5.43
C GLN A 290 28.45 21.67 6.60
N ASN A 291 27.87 22.81 6.41
CA ASN A 291 27.65 23.72 7.54
C ASN A 291 26.18 23.86 7.95
N LYS A 292 25.26 23.20 7.25
CA LYS A 292 23.83 23.28 7.55
C LYS A 292 23.21 21.88 7.72
N PHE A 293 22.37 21.76 8.74
CA PHE A 293 21.53 20.62 8.96
C PHE A 293 20.64 20.33 7.70
N PRO A 294 20.41 19.07 7.27
CA PRO A 294 20.81 17.83 7.94
C PRO A 294 22.22 17.33 7.56
N PHE A 295 22.97 18.02 6.75
CA PHE A 295 24.27 17.60 6.20
C PHE A 295 25.47 18.12 7.00
N SER A 296 25.24 18.74 8.15
CA SER A 296 26.24 19.46 8.93
C SER A 296 27.32 18.59 9.57
N THR A 297 27.05 17.29 9.74
CA THR A 297 28.04 16.37 10.32
C THR A 297 28.27 15.16 9.43
N PRO A 298 29.50 14.54 9.47
CA PRO A 298 29.79 13.33 8.72
C PRO A 298 28.85 12.16 9.05
N GLU A 299 28.44 12.06 10.30
CA GLU A 299 27.54 11.03 10.80
C GLU A 299 26.16 11.16 10.16
N LEU A 300 25.56 12.35 10.18
CA LEU A 300 24.27 12.60 9.51
C LEU A 300 24.35 12.36 8.01
N ARG A 301 25.47 12.74 7.35
CA ARG A 301 25.67 12.45 5.91
C ARG A 301 25.75 10.96 5.64
N ALA A 302 26.38 10.19 6.51
CA ALA A 302 26.49 8.73 6.36
C ALA A 302 25.12 8.04 6.49
N GLU A 303 24.21 8.59 7.30
CA GLU A 303 22.84 8.08 7.47
C GLU A 303 21.93 8.46 6.29
N LEU A 304 22.11 9.64 5.71
CA LEU A 304 21.29 10.19 4.61
C LEU A 304 21.80 9.69 3.24
N LYS A 305 21.74 8.39 3.00
CA LYS A 305 22.18 7.78 1.74
C LYS A 305 21.34 8.14 0.53
N TYR A 306 20.07 8.51 0.75
CA TYR A 306 19.09 8.85 -0.29
C TYR A 306 18.25 10.02 0.17
N THR A 307 18.01 10.98 -0.71
CA THR A 307 17.05 12.07 -0.52
C THR A 307 15.94 11.94 -1.55
N PHE A 308 14.70 12.19 -1.11
CA PHE A 308 13.52 12.19 -1.98
C PHE A 308 12.91 13.60 -1.97
N TRP A 309 12.77 14.18 -3.15
CA TRP A 309 12.26 15.52 -3.32
C TRP A 309 10.88 15.48 -3.93
N LEU A 310 9.92 16.09 -3.27
CA LEU A 310 8.57 16.33 -3.79
C LEU A 310 8.51 17.77 -4.26
N LEU A 311 8.53 17.96 -5.57
CA LEU A 311 8.28 19.24 -6.21
C LEU A 311 6.83 19.25 -6.70
N ASN A 312 6.07 20.26 -6.35
CA ASN A 312 4.72 20.45 -6.89
C ASN A 312 4.84 20.80 -8.38
N ARG A 313 3.89 20.31 -9.17
CA ARG A 313 3.75 20.68 -10.59
C ARG A 313 2.87 21.92 -10.71
#